data_1918219968fb1bcc54ca9c2764884a36
#
_entry.id   1918219968fb1bcc54ca9c2764884a36
#
_cell.length_a   1.000
_cell.length_b   1.000
_cell.length_c   1.000
_cell.angle_alpha   90.00
_cell.angle_beta   90.00
_cell.angle_gamma   90.00
#
_symmetry.space_group_name_H-M   'P 1'
#
loop_
_entity.id
_entity.type
_entity.pdbx_description
1 polymer ?
#
loop_
_entity_poly.entity_id
_entity_poly.type
_entity_poly.pdbx_seq_one_letter_code
_entity_poly.pdbx_strand_id
1 'polypeptide(L)'
;MNKGKYVFSQLLDFLDRNDFNYLARKYDGDKYVKQFTCYNQLATLMFGQLSNRESLRDVVLATQALAPKAYALGFGKFVTRSNLSKANNNRDYRVFEEFAYQVIAEARKCRAIDIFKLGGNVYAFDSTTIELCLETFKWAIYRKNQRKGGIKVHTLYDLETSIPTFFHITEARVNDMNAMDVIPYEENSFYIFDRGYNDFERLFRINAIGAYFIVRGKKNNDFKPMKWTRRFPPGSSILSDAIGYMNGELTRGKYPEKVRRIVYWDDEQKRKFIFFTNALDISPMMVAELYHNRWQIELFFKWLKQHLKIKKFWGESENAVRIQIYTAITAYCMMAIVQKKMGINRPIYEMLQLVSVSLTEKTSFDKLFGKPNYNIVNDLDGSSEPSLF
;
A
#
# COMPACT_ATOMS: atom_id res chain seq x y z
N MET A 1 -20.72 -20.53 8.10
CA MET A 1 -19.45 -20.82 7.41
C MET A 1 -19.69 -21.36 6.04
N ASN A 2 -18.99 -20.85 5.05
CA ASN A 2 -19.28 -20.89 3.61
C ASN A 2 -19.07 -22.25 2.91
N LYS A 3 -19.67 -23.33 3.42
CA LYS A 3 -19.62 -24.65 2.75
C LYS A 3 -20.24 -24.53 1.35
N GLY A 4 -19.43 -24.78 0.29
CA GLY A 4 -19.89 -24.81 -1.10
C GLY A 4 -19.69 -23.53 -1.91
N LYS A 5 -19.24 -22.41 -1.33
CA LYS A 5 -18.86 -21.21 -2.08
C LYS A 5 -17.41 -21.31 -2.59
N TYR A 6 -17.15 -20.77 -3.77
CA TYR A 6 -15.79 -20.63 -4.30
C TYR A 6 -14.96 -19.67 -3.44
N VAL A 7 -13.66 -19.90 -3.32
CA VAL A 7 -12.73 -19.02 -2.58
C VAL A 7 -12.86 -17.57 -3.01
N PHE A 8 -12.93 -17.29 -4.31
CA PHE A 8 -13.10 -15.94 -4.82
C PHE A 8 -14.42 -15.29 -4.35
N SER A 9 -15.53 -16.03 -4.39
CA SER A 9 -16.81 -15.53 -3.90
C SER A 9 -16.79 -15.27 -2.38
N GLN A 10 -16.10 -16.11 -1.61
CA GLN A 10 -15.92 -15.88 -0.18
C GLN A 10 -15.10 -14.61 0.10
N LEU A 11 -14.08 -14.30 -0.73
CA LEU A 11 -13.32 -13.05 -0.61
C LEU A 11 -14.19 -11.84 -0.90
N LEU A 12 -15.03 -11.89 -1.94
CA LEU A 12 -15.94 -10.78 -2.27
C LEU A 12 -16.97 -10.49 -1.16
N ASP A 13 -17.33 -11.48 -0.33
CA ASP A 13 -18.23 -11.27 0.82
C ASP A 13 -17.65 -10.32 1.89
N PHE A 14 -16.33 -10.05 1.88
CA PHE A 14 -15.69 -9.07 2.77
C PHE A 14 -15.75 -7.64 2.25
N LEU A 15 -16.28 -7.43 1.05
CA LEU A 15 -16.46 -6.12 0.45
C LEU A 15 -17.94 -5.73 0.48
N ASP A 16 -18.25 -4.52 0.93
CA ASP A 16 -19.64 -4.05 0.93
C ASP A 16 -20.07 -3.68 -0.51
N ARG A 17 -20.91 -4.54 -1.07
CA ARG A 17 -21.46 -4.35 -2.41
C ARG A 17 -22.42 -3.16 -2.48
N ASN A 18 -23.13 -2.83 -1.39
CA ASN A 18 -24.09 -1.73 -1.38
C ASN A 18 -23.36 -0.39 -1.45
N ASP A 19 -22.26 -0.26 -0.68
CA ASP A 19 -21.40 0.91 -0.71
C ASP A 19 -20.80 1.11 -2.10
N PHE A 20 -20.28 0.03 -2.72
CA PHE A 20 -19.76 0.11 -4.09
C PHE A 20 -20.85 0.54 -5.09
N ASN A 21 -22.04 -0.05 -5.02
CA ASN A 21 -23.16 0.30 -5.90
C ASN A 21 -23.65 1.74 -5.66
N TYR A 22 -23.58 2.25 -4.44
CA TYR A 22 -23.84 3.65 -4.15
C TYR A 22 -22.86 4.56 -4.89
N LEU A 23 -21.56 4.26 -4.82
CA LEU A 23 -20.53 5.03 -5.52
C LEU A 23 -20.69 4.93 -7.05
N ALA A 24 -21.03 3.74 -7.57
CA ALA A 24 -21.30 3.57 -8.98
C ALA A 24 -22.46 4.48 -9.46
N ARG A 25 -23.52 4.65 -8.65
CA ARG A 25 -24.61 5.60 -8.93
C ARG A 25 -24.16 7.07 -8.80
N LYS A 26 -23.40 7.39 -7.75
CA LYS A 26 -22.87 8.75 -7.49
C LYS A 26 -22.08 9.30 -8.70
N TYR A 27 -21.38 8.45 -9.42
CA TYR A 27 -20.54 8.82 -10.57
C TYR A 27 -21.12 8.37 -11.92
N ASP A 28 -22.43 8.10 -12.00
CA ASP A 28 -23.09 7.64 -13.22
C ASP A 28 -22.41 6.41 -13.90
N GLY A 29 -21.61 5.62 -13.16
CA GLY A 29 -20.79 4.56 -13.71
C GLY A 29 -21.56 3.42 -14.36
N ASP A 30 -22.81 3.20 -13.94
CA ASP A 30 -23.73 2.21 -14.52
C ASP A 30 -24.86 2.82 -15.37
N LYS A 31 -24.78 4.13 -15.67
CA LYS A 31 -25.75 4.79 -16.54
C LYS A 31 -25.76 4.17 -17.94
N TYR A 32 -26.94 3.78 -18.40
CA TYR A 32 -27.17 3.08 -19.67
C TYR A 32 -26.48 1.69 -19.77
N VAL A 33 -25.96 1.13 -18.68
CA VAL A 33 -25.33 -0.19 -18.66
C VAL A 33 -26.40 -1.28 -18.51
N LYS A 34 -26.48 -2.20 -19.50
CA LYS A 34 -27.49 -3.28 -19.49
C LYS A 34 -27.00 -4.56 -18.79
N GLN A 35 -25.73 -4.90 -18.85
CA GLN A 35 -25.23 -6.20 -18.42
C GLN A 35 -23.94 -6.17 -17.60
N PHE A 36 -22.91 -5.45 -18.02
CA PHE A 36 -21.61 -5.41 -17.37
C PHE A 36 -21.49 -4.18 -16.46
N THR A 37 -21.95 -4.33 -15.22
CA THR A 37 -21.96 -3.26 -14.21
C THR A 37 -20.55 -2.90 -13.71
N CYS A 38 -20.41 -1.76 -13.01
CA CYS A 38 -19.16 -1.39 -12.32
C CYS A 38 -18.73 -2.47 -11.33
N TYR A 39 -19.68 -3.08 -10.61
CA TYR A 39 -19.36 -4.18 -9.69
C TYR A 39 -18.82 -5.41 -10.42
N ASN A 40 -19.38 -5.76 -11.58
CA ASN A 40 -18.83 -6.86 -12.39
C ASN A 40 -17.42 -6.53 -12.90
N GLN A 41 -17.17 -5.25 -13.24
CA GLN A 41 -15.82 -4.79 -13.59
C GLN A 41 -14.86 -4.93 -12.40
N LEU A 42 -15.23 -4.46 -11.20
CA LEU A 42 -14.42 -4.63 -10.00
C LEU A 42 -14.09 -6.10 -9.76
N ALA A 43 -15.10 -6.98 -9.73
CA ALA A 43 -14.90 -8.41 -9.53
C ALA A 43 -13.99 -9.03 -10.59
N THR A 44 -14.17 -8.67 -11.88
CA THR A 44 -13.33 -9.15 -12.98
C THR A 44 -11.87 -8.70 -12.83
N LEU A 45 -11.64 -7.43 -12.49
CA LEU A 45 -10.30 -6.88 -12.31
C LEU A 45 -9.63 -7.46 -11.05
N MET A 46 -10.36 -7.59 -9.93
CA MET A 46 -9.86 -8.24 -8.72
C MET A 46 -9.46 -9.70 -8.96
N PHE A 47 -10.29 -10.45 -9.70
CA PHE A 47 -9.94 -11.82 -10.10
C PHE A 47 -8.64 -11.83 -10.91
N GLY A 48 -8.50 -10.91 -11.88
CA GLY A 48 -7.28 -10.78 -12.67
C GLY A 48 -6.05 -10.50 -11.80
N GLN A 49 -6.16 -9.59 -10.80
CA GLN A 49 -5.09 -9.30 -9.85
C GLN A 49 -4.73 -10.52 -9.00
N LEU A 50 -5.71 -11.12 -8.37
CA LEU A 50 -5.51 -12.24 -7.44
C LEU A 50 -5.05 -13.52 -8.14
N SER A 51 -5.45 -13.76 -9.40
CA SER A 51 -5.01 -14.90 -10.21
C SER A 51 -3.75 -14.62 -11.05
N ASN A 52 -3.05 -13.52 -10.77
CA ASN A 52 -1.79 -13.14 -11.42
C ASN A 52 -1.85 -13.04 -12.96
N ARG A 53 -2.95 -12.53 -13.55
CA ARG A 53 -3.09 -12.36 -15.00
C ARG A 53 -2.21 -11.21 -15.50
N GLU A 54 -1.55 -11.42 -16.64
CA GLU A 54 -0.57 -10.48 -17.16
C GLU A 54 -1.14 -9.44 -18.12
N SER A 55 -2.28 -9.74 -18.74
CA SER A 55 -2.92 -8.86 -19.72
C SER A 55 -4.44 -8.88 -19.60
N LEU A 56 -5.09 -7.83 -20.15
CA LEU A 56 -6.55 -7.79 -20.25
C LEU A 56 -7.11 -8.98 -21.01
N ARG A 57 -6.36 -9.47 -22.02
CA ARG A 57 -6.73 -10.67 -22.78
C ARG A 57 -6.75 -11.91 -21.89
N ASP A 58 -5.74 -12.07 -21.02
CA ASP A 58 -5.65 -13.20 -20.11
C ASP A 58 -6.77 -13.19 -19.07
N VAL A 59 -7.12 -11.99 -18.56
CA VAL A 59 -8.25 -11.82 -17.64
C VAL A 59 -9.53 -12.30 -18.31
N VAL A 60 -9.78 -11.85 -19.55
CA VAL A 60 -10.99 -12.22 -20.30
C VAL A 60 -11.01 -13.71 -20.61
N LEU A 61 -9.91 -14.28 -21.10
CA LEU A 61 -9.83 -15.73 -21.37
C LEU A 61 -10.08 -16.57 -20.11
N ALA A 62 -9.50 -16.17 -18.97
CA ALA A 62 -9.71 -16.86 -17.71
C ALA A 62 -11.17 -16.80 -17.25
N THR A 63 -11.81 -15.63 -17.37
CA THR A 63 -13.24 -15.49 -17.03
C THR A 63 -14.15 -16.21 -18.03
N GLN A 64 -13.77 -16.31 -19.32
CA GLN A 64 -14.47 -17.12 -20.32
C GLN A 64 -14.46 -18.61 -19.96
N ALA A 65 -13.30 -19.14 -19.60
CA ALA A 65 -13.17 -20.53 -19.17
C ALA A 65 -14.05 -20.86 -17.94
N LEU A 66 -14.38 -19.83 -17.16
CA LEU A 66 -15.22 -19.92 -15.97
C LEU A 66 -16.69 -19.57 -16.23
N ALA A 67 -17.11 -19.37 -17.48
CA ALA A 67 -18.47 -18.97 -17.83
C ALA A 67 -19.57 -19.81 -17.14
N PRO A 68 -19.50 -21.16 -17.05
CA PRO A 68 -20.50 -21.95 -16.34
C PRO A 68 -20.59 -21.65 -14.83
N LYS A 69 -19.54 -21.06 -14.25
CA LYS A 69 -19.41 -20.74 -12.81
C LYS A 69 -19.51 -19.23 -12.55
N ALA A 70 -19.70 -18.40 -13.58
CA ALA A 70 -19.57 -16.94 -13.53
C ALA A 70 -20.44 -16.29 -12.45
N TYR A 71 -21.70 -16.69 -12.34
CA TYR A 71 -22.61 -16.20 -11.30
C TYR A 71 -22.19 -16.59 -9.88
N ALA A 72 -21.78 -17.84 -9.70
CA ALA A 72 -21.35 -18.34 -8.40
C ALA A 72 -20.01 -17.76 -7.96
N LEU A 73 -19.20 -17.26 -8.90
CA LEU A 73 -17.95 -16.53 -8.65
C LEU A 73 -18.18 -15.02 -8.46
N GLY A 74 -19.37 -14.50 -8.75
CA GLY A 74 -19.67 -13.07 -8.58
C GLY A 74 -19.42 -12.20 -9.83
N PHE A 75 -19.02 -12.78 -10.97
CA PHE A 75 -18.78 -12.00 -12.20
C PHE A 75 -20.07 -11.56 -12.91
N GLY A 76 -21.21 -12.19 -12.61
CA GLY A 76 -22.43 -12.02 -13.38
C GLY A 76 -22.30 -12.63 -14.78
N LYS A 77 -22.62 -11.86 -15.81
CA LYS A 77 -22.46 -12.30 -17.19
C LYS A 77 -21.02 -12.12 -17.68
N PHE A 78 -20.66 -12.97 -18.62
CA PHE A 78 -19.37 -12.93 -19.32
C PHE A 78 -19.13 -11.55 -19.99
N VAL A 79 -17.89 -11.07 -19.95
CA VAL A 79 -17.44 -9.83 -20.58
C VAL A 79 -16.50 -10.11 -21.74
N THR A 80 -16.67 -9.34 -22.83
CA THR A 80 -15.71 -9.34 -23.96
C THR A 80 -14.53 -8.42 -23.63
N ARG A 81 -13.39 -8.66 -24.31
CA ARG A 81 -12.21 -7.79 -24.19
C ARG A 81 -12.54 -6.33 -24.52
N SER A 82 -13.33 -6.13 -25.58
CA SER A 82 -13.74 -4.77 -26.02
C SER A 82 -14.57 -4.07 -24.96
N ASN A 83 -15.53 -4.75 -24.33
CA ASN A 83 -16.38 -4.17 -23.30
C ASN A 83 -15.59 -3.87 -22.02
N LEU A 84 -14.69 -4.75 -21.59
CA LEU A 84 -13.84 -4.51 -20.43
C LEU A 84 -12.87 -3.33 -20.68
N SER A 85 -12.27 -3.24 -21.89
CA SER A 85 -11.42 -2.12 -22.28
C SER A 85 -12.20 -0.80 -22.30
N LYS A 86 -13.40 -0.78 -22.88
CA LYS A 86 -14.27 0.42 -22.88
C LYS A 86 -14.67 0.82 -21.45
N ALA A 87 -15.01 -0.14 -20.60
CA ALA A 87 -15.32 0.13 -19.20
C ALA A 87 -14.13 0.76 -18.46
N ASN A 88 -12.91 0.23 -18.64
CA ASN A 88 -11.69 0.79 -18.05
C ASN A 88 -11.37 2.21 -18.53
N ASN A 89 -11.71 2.54 -19.76
CA ASN A 89 -11.44 3.87 -20.32
C ASN A 89 -12.49 4.91 -19.94
N ASN A 90 -13.77 4.53 -19.87
CA ASN A 90 -14.89 5.48 -19.84
C ASN A 90 -15.56 5.61 -18.45
N ARG A 91 -15.48 4.61 -17.60
CA ARG A 91 -16.05 4.69 -16.25
C ARG A 91 -15.16 5.52 -15.35
N ASP A 92 -15.76 6.38 -14.57
CA ASP A 92 -15.03 7.26 -13.68
C ASP A 92 -14.21 6.46 -12.65
N TYR A 93 -12.90 6.66 -12.62
CA TYR A 93 -12.00 5.98 -11.69
C TYR A 93 -12.32 6.29 -10.21
N ARG A 94 -13.00 7.42 -9.93
CA ARG A 94 -13.38 7.82 -8.56
C ARG A 94 -14.32 6.85 -7.89
N VAL A 95 -15.09 6.06 -8.65
CA VAL A 95 -15.86 4.93 -8.10
C VAL A 95 -14.94 3.94 -7.38
N PHE A 96 -13.81 3.60 -8.00
CA PHE A 96 -12.84 2.64 -7.48
C PHE A 96 -11.94 3.27 -6.41
N GLU A 97 -11.61 4.54 -6.56
CA GLU A 97 -10.83 5.32 -5.60
C GLU A 97 -11.54 5.45 -4.26
N GLU A 98 -12.76 6.00 -4.25
CA GLU A 98 -13.54 6.17 -3.01
C GLU A 98 -13.82 4.82 -2.34
N PHE A 99 -14.13 3.79 -3.13
CA PHE A 99 -14.32 2.46 -2.60
C PHE A 99 -13.03 1.90 -1.97
N ALA A 100 -11.89 2.10 -2.60
CA ALA A 100 -10.60 1.70 -2.02
C ALA A 100 -10.37 2.39 -0.66
N TYR A 101 -10.69 3.68 -0.54
CA TYR A 101 -10.60 4.39 0.73
C TYR A 101 -11.56 3.87 1.80
N GLN A 102 -12.77 3.46 1.44
CA GLN A 102 -13.70 2.81 2.38
C GLN A 102 -13.12 1.47 2.89
N VAL A 103 -12.58 0.65 1.99
CA VAL A 103 -11.95 -0.63 2.36
C VAL A 103 -10.67 -0.43 3.18
N ILE A 104 -9.88 0.62 2.89
CA ILE A 104 -8.73 1.04 3.71
C ILE A 104 -9.19 1.37 5.14
N ALA A 105 -10.23 2.19 5.29
CA ALA A 105 -10.75 2.57 6.60
C ALA A 105 -11.20 1.35 7.41
N GLU A 106 -11.90 0.39 6.80
CA GLU A 106 -12.30 -0.85 7.46
C GLU A 106 -11.08 -1.72 7.82
N ALA A 107 -10.07 -1.82 6.94
CA ALA A 107 -8.84 -2.56 7.22
C ALA A 107 -8.08 -1.97 8.40
N ARG A 108 -7.95 -0.64 8.47
CA ARG A 108 -7.34 0.06 9.60
C ARG A 108 -8.10 -0.20 10.90
N LYS A 109 -9.41 -0.03 10.89
CA LYS A 109 -10.28 -0.29 12.04
C LYS A 109 -10.13 -1.71 12.58
N CYS A 110 -10.09 -2.70 11.71
CA CYS A 110 -9.90 -4.10 12.09
C CYS A 110 -8.53 -4.38 12.70
N ARG A 111 -7.49 -3.62 12.32
CA ARG A 111 -6.09 -3.85 12.69
C ARG A 111 -5.54 -2.86 13.71
N ALA A 112 -6.35 -1.92 14.19
CA ALA A 112 -5.93 -0.89 15.13
C ALA A 112 -5.23 -1.50 16.36
N ILE A 113 -3.98 -1.13 16.58
CA ILE A 113 -3.13 -1.51 17.71
C ILE A 113 -2.22 -0.30 17.98
N ASP A 114 -2.06 0.10 19.23
CA ASP A 114 -1.12 1.17 19.62
C ASP A 114 0.25 0.54 19.95
N ILE A 115 1.05 0.29 18.92
CA ILE A 115 2.38 -0.36 19.05
C ILE A 115 3.37 0.58 19.72
N PHE A 116 3.39 1.85 19.30
CA PHE A 116 4.39 2.84 19.76
C PHE A 116 3.96 3.59 21.01
N LYS A 117 2.71 3.49 21.42
CA LYS A 117 2.13 4.16 22.61
C LYS A 117 2.37 5.66 22.64
N LEU A 118 2.21 6.30 21.49
CA LEU A 118 2.44 7.73 21.30
C LEU A 118 1.16 8.58 21.38
N GLY A 119 -0.01 7.95 21.51
CA GLY A 119 -1.30 8.63 21.57
C GLY A 119 -1.75 9.26 20.24
N GLY A 120 -1.05 8.99 19.14
CA GLY A 120 -1.38 9.45 17.80
C GLY A 120 -0.92 8.45 16.76
N ASN A 121 -1.45 8.57 15.54
CA ASN A 121 -1.07 7.67 14.44
C ASN A 121 0.38 7.88 14.00
N VAL A 122 1.02 6.83 13.52
CA VAL A 122 2.41 6.85 13.06
C VAL A 122 2.48 6.50 11.58
N TYR A 123 2.87 7.44 10.76
CA TYR A 123 2.86 7.32 9.31
C TYR A 123 4.27 7.39 8.71
N ALA A 124 4.59 6.49 7.78
CA ALA A 124 5.70 6.67 6.86
C ALA A 124 5.18 7.26 5.54
N PHE A 125 5.91 8.21 4.97
CA PHE A 125 5.61 8.75 3.65
C PHE A 125 6.76 8.49 2.69
N ASP A 126 6.44 7.95 1.53
CA ASP A 126 7.41 7.75 0.46
C ASP A 126 6.71 7.63 -0.90
N SER A 127 7.48 7.55 -1.97
CA SER A 127 6.97 7.36 -3.33
C SER A 127 7.62 6.19 -4.03
N THR A 128 6.89 5.59 -4.95
CA THR A 128 7.44 4.59 -5.84
C THR A 128 7.16 4.95 -7.29
N THR A 129 8.18 4.83 -8.15
CA THR A 129 8.04 5.05 -9.59
C THR A 129 7.70 3.73 -10.30
N ILE A 130 6.72 3.78 -11.19
CA ILE A 130 6.35 2.71 -12.10
C ILE A 130 6.71 3.20 -13.50
N GLU A 131 7.72 2.56 -14.10
CA GLU A 131 8.16 2.89 -15.46
C GLU A 131 7.15 2.40 -16.49
N LEU A 132 6.87 3.22 -17.50
CA LEU A 132 5.91 2.98 -18.58
C LEU A 132 6.57 3.25 -19.92
N CYS A 133 6.13 2.57 -20.96
CA CYS A 133 6.52 2.90 -22.33
C CYS A 133 5.80 4.19 -22.75
N LEU A 134 6.55 5.26 -23.03
CA LEU A 134 5.97 6.55 -23.39
C LEU A 134 5.20 6.51 -24.72
N GLU A 135 5.58 5.64 -25.65
CA GLU A 135 4.86 5.47 -26.91
C GLU A 135 3.42 4.98 -26.71
N THR A 136 3.23 4.11 -25.69
CA THR A 136 1.93 3.58 -25.30
C THR A 136 1.18 4.53 -24.37
N PHE A 137 1.89 5.07 -23.36
CA PHE A 137 1.31 5.92 -22.29
C PHE A 137 1.72 7.39 -22.50
N LYS A 138 1.24 8.00 -23.58
CA LYS A 138 1.62 9.36 -24.01
C LYS A 138 1.40 10.45 -22.97
N TRP A 139 0.48 10.24 -22.02
CA TRP A 139 0.17 11.16 -20.94
C TRP A 139 1.17 11.06 -19.76
N ALA A 140 1.87 9.92 -19.59
CA ALA A 140 2.72 9.64 -18.45
C ALA A 140 4.18 10.05 -18.70
N ILE A 141 4.44 11.35 -18.83
CA ILE A 141 5.78 11.86 -19.15
C ILE A 141 6.72 11.73 -17.96
N TYR A 142 7.89 11.11 -18.17
CA TYR A 142 8.94 11.04 -17.15
C TYR A 142 10.21 11.80 -17.59
N ARG A 143 10.84 11.36 -18.67
CA ARG A 143 12.04 12.01 -19.26
C ARG A 143 11.87 12.12 -20.76
N LYS A 144 11.45 13.30 -21.22
CA LYS A 144 11.16 13.55 -22.63
C LYS A 144 12.36 13.21 -23.54
N ASN A 145 13.57 13.59 -23.12
CA ASN A 145 14.80 13.34 -23.89
C ASN A 145 15.21 11.86 -23.96
N GLN A 146 14.68 11.00 -23.09
CA GLN A 146 14.99 9.56 -23.05
C GLN A 146 13.81 8.69 -23.50
N ARG A 147 12.73 9.28 -24.01
CA ARG A 147 11.48 8.59 -24.38
C ARG A 147 10.92 7.66 -23.29
N LYS A 148 11.21 7.98 -22.02
CA LYS A 148 10.72 7.23 -20.89
C LYS A 148 9.45 7.85 -20.33
N GLY A 149 8.42 7.01 -20.17
CA GLY A 149 7.21 7.32 -19.43
C GLY A 149 7.27 6.77 -18.01
N GLY A 150 6.41 7.25 -17.13
CA GLY A 150 6.26 6.73 -15.79
C GLY A 150 5.26 7.51 -14.96
N ILE A 151 4.78 6.84 -13.94
CA ILE A 151 3.97 7.44 -12.88
C ILE A 151 4.65 7.25 -11.53
N LYS A 152 4.37 8.15 -10.61
CA LYS A 152 4.69 8.00 -9.20
C LYS A 152 3.43 7.74 -8.40
N VAL A 153 3.54 6.80 -7.49
CA VAL A 153 2.52 6.53 -6.48
C VAL A 153 3.11 6.97 -5.15
N HIS A 154 2.72 8.16 -4.69
CA HIS A 154 3.05 8.68 -3.38
C HIS A 154 2.09 8.06 -2.37
N THR A 155 2.61 7.56 -1.27
CA THR A 155 1.82 6.79 -0.32
C THR A 155 2.11 7.23 1.10
N LEU A 156 1.06 7.45 1.87
CA LEU A 156 1.12 7.51 3.31
C LEU A 156 0.78 6.13 3.87
N TYR A 157 1.66 5.56 4.67
CA TYR A 157 1.58 4.20 5.17
C TYR A 157 1.53 4.20 6.69
N ASP A 158 0.49 3.66 7.26
CA ASP A 158 0.32 3.53 8.71
C ASP A 158 1.19 2.38 9.23
N LEU A 159 2.17 2.71 10.06
CA LEU A 159 3.14 1.75 10.58
C LEU A 159 2.56 0.84 11.67
N GLU A 160 1.49 1.25 12.33
CA GLU A 160 0.85 0.45 13.38
C GLU A 160 -0.06 -0.62 12.79
N THR A 161 -0.88 -0.25 11.81
CA THR A 161 -1.81 -1.18 11.18
C THR A 161 -1.21 -1.93 10.00
N SER A 162 -0.07 -1.47 9.48
CA SER A 162 0.54 -1.93 8.22
C SER A 162 -0.40 -1.79 7.03
N ILE A 163 -1.18 -0.71 7.00
CA ILE A 163 -2.14 -0.40 5.93
C ILE A 163 -1.76 0.94 5.28
N PRO A 164 -1.72 1.01 3.95
CA PRO A 164 -1.59 2.30 3.26
C PRO A 164 -2.86 3.11 3.46
N THR A 165 -2.73 4.41 3.76
CA THR A 165 -3.85 5.26 4.15
C THR A 165 -4.18 6.35 3.14
N PHE A 166 -3.21 6.74 2.33
CA PHE A 166 -3.37 7.78 1.34
C PHE A 166 -2.50 7.50 0.12
N PHE A 167 -3.04 7.80 -1.06
CA PHE A 167 -2.36 7.68 -2.33
C PHE A 167 -2.51 8.96 -3.15
N HIS A 168 -1.40 9.42 -3.71
CA HIS A 168 -1.40 10.48 -4.70
C HIS A 168 -0.64 10.03 -5.93
N ILE A 169 -1.33 9.93 -7.06
CA ILE A 169 -0.76 9.43 -8.32
C ILE A 169 -0.41 10.62 -9.20
N THR A 170 0.86 10.74 -9.59
CA THR A 170 1.36 11.81 -10.45
C THR A 170 2.16 11.26 -11.62
N GLU A 171 2.40 12.09 -12.63
CA GLU A 171 3.44 11.81 -13.62
C GLU A 171 4.82 11.70 -12.91
N ALA A 172 5.69 10.82 -13.38
CA ALA A 172 6.99 10.57 -12.74
C ALA A 172 7.94 11.78 -12.78
N ARG A 173 7.67 12.80 -13.61
CA ARG A 173 8.45 14.06 -13.63
C ARG A 173 8.18 14.97 -12.43
N VAL A 174 7.05 14.79 -11.75
CA VAL A 174 6.68 15.62 -10.60
C VAL A 174 7.67 15.37 -9.46
N ASN A 175 8.12 16.44 -8.80
CA ASN A 175 9.03 16.32 -7.66
C ASN A 175 8.29 15.67 -6.47
N ASP A 176 8.94 14.72 -5.81
CA ASP A 176 8.36 14.00 -4.66
C ASP A 176 7.96 14.93 -3.52
N MET A 177 8.70 16.01 -3.31
CA MET A 177 8.39 17.02 -2.27
C MET A 177 7.03 17.70 -2.48
N ASN A 178 6.56 17.85 -3.73
CA ASN A 178 5.27 18.47 -3.99
C ASN A 178 4.10 17.62 -3.46
N ALA A 179 4.28 16.33 -3.32
CA ALA A 179 3.27 15.47 -2.75
C ALA A 179 3.08 15.67 -1.24
N MET A 180 4.05 16.29 -0.54
CA MET A 180 3.87 16.69 0.87
C MET A 180 2.76 17.75 1.03
N ASP A 181 2.49 18.55 0.00
CA ASP A 181 1.47 19.62 0.06
C ASP A 181 0.03 19.09 0.00
N VAL A 182 -0.17 17.83 -0.39
CA VAL A 182 -1.50 17.21 -0.54
C VAL A 182 -1.79 16.13 0.51
N ILE A 183 -0.84 15.86 1.42
CA ILE A 183 -1.05 14.91 2.52
C ILE A 183 -2.10 15.48 3.48
N PRO A 184 -3.13 14.70 3.87
CA PRO A 184 -4.09 15.10 4.89
C PRO A 184 -3.44 14.93 6.29
N TYR A 185 -2.67 15.93 6.72
CA TYR A 185 -2.01 15.89 8.03
C TYR A 185 -3.04 15.92 9.17
N GLU A 186 -2.82 15.08 10.17
CA GLU A 186 -3.65 14.95 11.37
C GLU A 186 -2.87 15.47 12.58
N GLU A 187 -3.52 16.27 13.43
CA GLU A 187 -2.95 16.73 14.70
C GLU A 187 -2.50 15.54 15.58
N ASN A 188 -1.46 15.72 16.37
CA ASN A 188 -0.85 14.72 17.26
C ASN A 188 -0.32 13.45 16.56
N SER A 189 -0.31 13.38 15.23
CA SER A 189 0.22 12.25 14.47
C SER A 189 1.67 12.47 14.05
N PHE A 190 2.41 11.37 13.89
CA PHE A 190 3.83 11.36 13.54
C PHE A 190 4.02 11.02 12.06
N TYR A 191 4.79 11.83 11.35
CA TYR A 191 5.10 11.67 9.93
C TYR A 191 6.59 11.45 9.71
N ILE A 192 6.95 10.32 9.15
CA ILE A 192 8.34 9.87 8.98
C ILE A 192 8.73 9.97 7.52
N PHE A 193 9.80 10.71 7.24
CA PHE A 193 10.26 11.04 5.90
C PHE A 193 11.72 10.64 5.68
N ASP A 194 12.05 10.18 4.48
CA ASP A 194 13.46 10.07 4.07
C ASP A 194 14.08 11.45 3.82
N ARG A 195 15.41 11.48 3.66
CA ARG A 195 16.17 12.72 3.41
C ARG A 195 15.78 13.46 2.13
N GLY A 196 15.10 12.81 1.20
CA GLY A 196 14.55 13.41 -0.01
C GLY A 196 13.52 14.50 0.29
N TYR A 197 12.80 14.35 1.39
CA TYR A 197 11.73 15.25 1.84
C TYR A 197 12.20 16.33 2.82
N ASN A 198 13.48 16.67 2.83
CA ASN A 198 14.09 17.64 3.73
C ASN A 198 13.82 19.07 3.26
N ASP A 199 12.58 19.53 3.43
CA ASP A 199 12.11 20.88 3.13
C ASP A 199 11.54 21.52 4.39
N PHE A 200 12.30 22.47 4.98
CA PHE A 200 11.96 23.03 6.28
C PHE A 200 10.71 23.91 6.27
N GLU A 201 10.31 24.48 5.15
CA GLU A 201 9.04 25.20 5.03
C GLU A 201 7.84 24.25 5.13
N ARG A 202 7.90 23.10 4.45
CA ARG A 202 6.87 22.07 4.54
C ARG A 202 6.84 21.40 5.91
N LEU A 203 8.01 21.14 6.50
CA LEU A 203 8.12 20.62 7.87
C LEU A 203 7.55 21.60 8.90
N PHE A 204 7.69 22.91 8.68
CA PHE A 204 7.07 23.91 9.54
C PHE A 204 5.54 23.91 9.45
N ARG A 205 4.97 23.68 8.26
CA ARG A 205 3.51 23.51 8.11
C ARG A 205 2.99 22.33 8.92
N ILE A 206 3.72 21.21 8.96
CA ILE A 206 3.37 20.05 9.80
C ILE A 206 3.37 20.45 11.28
N ASN A 207 4.40 21.17 11.72
CA ASN A 207 4.48 21.68 13.09
C ASN A 207 3.33 22.63 13.42
N ALA A 208 2.95 23.51 12.49
CA ALA A 208 1.86 24.49 12.68
C ALA A 208 0.48 23.85 12.82
N ILE A 209 0.28 22.63 12.31
CA ILE A 209 -0.94 21.86 12.45
C ILE A 209 -0.98 21.10 13.80
N GLY A 210 0.10 21.14 14.60
CA GLY A 210 0.21 20.34 15.82
C GLY A 210 0.59 18.88 15.56
N ALA A 211 1.12 18.57 14.39
CA ALA A 211 1.64 17.24 14.05
C ALA A 211 3.16 17.16 14.24
N TYR A 212 3.68 15.96 14.31
CA TYR A 212 5.08 15.68 14.50
C TYR A 212 5.72 15.13 13.23
N PHE A 213 6.96 15.53 12.97
CA PHE A 213 7.74 14.94 11.88
C PHE A 213 9.04 14.34 12.41
N ILE A 214 9.52 13.32 11.70
CA ILE A 214 10.86 12.76 11.82
C ILE A 214 11.43 12.69 10.40
N VAL A 215 12.47 13.47 10.12
CA VAL A 215 13.10 13.47 8.81
C VAL A 215 14.58 13.17 8.93
N ARG A 216 15.10 12.34 8.02
CA ARG A 216 16.54 12.13 7.93
C ARG A 216 17.23 13.37 7.37
N GLY A 217 18.19 13.89 8.11
CA GLY A 217 18.97 15.06 7.73
C GLY A 217 19.91 14.85 6.55
N LYS A 218 20.15 15.90 5.78
CA LYS A 218 21.22 15.97 4.76
C LYS A 218 22.53 16.37 5.44
N LYS A 219 23.67 16.02 4.84
CA LYS A 219 25.03 16.40 5.36
C LYS A 219 25.23 17.92 5.45
N ASN A 220 24.58 18.67 4.58
CA ASN A 220 24.66 20.13 4.50
C ASN A 220 23.58 20.86 5.30
N ASN A 221 22.81 20.18 6.14
CA ASN A 221 21.91 20.85 7.05
C ASN A 221 22.72 21.56 8.13
N ASP A 222 22.63 22.89 8.16
CA ASP A 222 23.27 23.69 9.15
C ASP A 222 22.35 23.87 10.37
N PHE A 223 22.86 23.52 11.55
CA PHE A 223 22.11 23.50 12.81
C PHE A 223 22.93 24.10 13.94
N LYS A 224 22.35 25.05 14.64
CA LYS A 224 22.95 25.71 15.81
C LYS A 224 22.32 25.14 17.08
N PRO A 225 23.05 24.31 17.84
CA PRO A 225 22.54 23.78 19.12
C PRO A 225 22.46 24.90 20.15
N MET A 226 21.37 24.90 20.93
CA MET A 226 21.19 25.77 22.11
C MET A 226 21.33 24.95 23.39
N LYS A 227 20.80 23.77 23.43
CA LYS A 227 20.76 22.87 24.59
C LYS A 227 21.08 21.45 24.20
N TRP A 228 22.06 20.86 24.85
CA TRP A 228 22.33 19.44 24.80
C TRP A 228 21.42 18.73 25.81
N THR A 229 20.66 17.74 25.40
CA THR A 229 19.65 17.13 26.26
C THR A 229 20.24 16.18 27.27
N ARG A 230 21.25 15.39 26.88
CA ARG A 230 21.95 14.42 27.78
C ARG A 230 23.36 14.13 27.28
N ARG A 231 24.22 13.68 28.22
CA ARG A 231 25.44 12.93 27.90
C ARG A 231 25.08 11.44 27.82
N PHE A 232 25.49 10.79 26.75
CA PHE A 232 25.30 9.37 26.55
C PHE A 232 26.58 8.61 26.94
N PRO A 233 26.45 7.40 27.57
CA PRO A 233 27.62 6.61 27.93
C PRO A 233 28.37 6.13 26.69
N PRO A 234 29.67 5.85 26.81
CA PRO A 234 30.43 5.16 25.76
C PRO A 234 29.73 3.85 25.32
N GLY A 235 29.65 3.61 24.03
CA GLY A 235 28.96 2.43 23.48
C GLY A 235 27.45 2.62 23.25
N SER A 236 26.88 3.78 23.58
CA SER A 236 25.50 4.10 23.23
C SER A 236 25.35 4.27 21.72
N SER A 237 24.28 3.74 21.16
CA SER A 237 23.89 4.00 19.76
C SER A 237 23.47 5.46 19.53
N ILE A 238 23.06 6.20 20.55
CA ILE A 238 22.82 7.65 20.47
C ILE A 238 24.12 8.39 20.70
N LEU A 239 24.63 9.03 19.66
CA LEU A 239 25.89 9.78 19.73
C LEU A 239 25.71 11.23 20.19
N SER A 240 24.58 11.84 19.86
CA SER A 240 24.24 13.18 20.36
C SER A 240 22.73 13.44 20.23
N ASP A 241 22.24 14.30 21.11
CA ASP A 241 20.85 14.76 21.14
C ASP A 241 20.85 16.22 21.59
N ALA A 242 20.39 17.12 20.75
CA ALA A 242 20.42 18.55 21.00
C ALA A 242 19.18 19.26 20.45
N ILE A 243 18.69 20.23 21.20
CA ILE A 243 17.64 21.14 20.77
C ILE A 243 18.30 22.47 20.36
N GLY A 244 17.86 23.02 19.24
CA GLY A 244 18.39 24.27 18.72
C GLY A 244 17.55 24.82 17.58
N TYR A 245 18.18 25.55 16.71
CA TYR A 245 17.56 26.14 15.54
C TYR A 245 18.29 25.74 14.27
N MET A 246 17.55 25.71 13.17
CA MET A 246 18.21 25.68 11.88
C MET A 246 19.01 26.97 11.70
N ASN A 247 20.26 26.82 11.25
CA ASN A 247 21.14 27.94 10.96
C ASN A 247 21.03 28.33 9.48
N GLY A 248 21.60 29.48 9.11
CA GLY A 248 21.44 30.03 7.76
C GLY A 248 20.14 30.82 7.60
N GLU A 249 20.25 32.01 7.13
CA GLU A 249 19.16 32.99 7.06
C GLU A 249 17.92 32.48 6.36
N LEU A 250 18.09 31.83 5.20
CA LEU A 250 16.99 31.24 4.41
C LEU A 250 16.30 30.12 5.14
N THR A 251 17.06 29.19 5.75
CA THR A 251 16.47 27.99 6.40
C THR A 251 15.80 28.39 7.72
N ARG A 252 16.37 29.33 8.46
CA ARG A 252 15.78 29.85 9.69
C ARG A 252 14.48 30.62 9.43
N GLY A 253 14.40 31.37 8.34
CA GLY A 253 13.16 32.02 7.92
C GLY A 253 12.04 31.02 7.58
N LYS A 254 12.40 29.88 7.02
CA LYS A 254 11.45 28.80 6.68
C LYS A 254 11.00 27.97 7.88
N TYR A 255 11.87 27.79 8.88
CA TYR A 255 11.58 27.09 10.13
C TYR A 255 12.08 27.90 11.34
N PRO A 256 11.27 28.82 11.84
CA PRO A 256 11.69 29.75 12.92
C PRO A 256 11.70 29.12 14.31
N GLU A 257 11.01 27.97 14.47
CA GLU A 257 10.85 27.27 15.73
C GLU A 257 12.07 26.41 16.09
N LYS A 258 12.08 25.93 17.35
CA LYS A 258 13.08 24.96 17.80
C LYS A 258 12.89 23.64 17.12
N VAL A 259 14.00 23.02 16.75
CA VAL A 259 14.06 21.67 16.21
C VAL A 259 15.06 20.86 17.01
N ARG A 260 14.81 19.58 17.16
CA ARG A 260 15.69 18.62 17.82
C ARG A 260 16.51 17.87 16.77
N ARG A 261 17.81 17.78 16.97
CA ARG A 261 18.74 17.01 16.17
C ARG A 261 19.27 15.83 16.96
N ILE A 262 19.06 14.61 16.47
CA ILE A 262 19.55 13.37 17.05
C ILE A 262 20.55 12.76 16.08
N VAL A 263 21.71 12.34 16.59
CA VAL A 263 22.71 11.58 15.84
C VAL A 263 22.73 10.16 16.39
N TYR A 264 22.41 9.21 15.54
CA TYR A 264 22.29 7.79 15.85
C TYR A 264 23.34 7.00 15.07
N TRP A 265 23.97 6.04 15.73
CA TRP A 265 24.83 5.04 15.09
C TRP A 265 24.05 3.76 14.88
N ASP A 266 24.00 3.31 13.65
CA ASP A 266 23.38 2.04 13.27
C ASP A 266 24.45 0.97 13.15
N ASP A 267 24.39 -0.02 14.05
CA ASP A 267 25.39 -1.10 14.11
C ASP A 267 25.25 -2.09 12.96
N GLU A 268 24.07 -2.28 12.42
CA GLU A 268 23.83 -3.19 11.29
C GLU A 268 24.36 -2.59 9.99
N GLN A 269 24.04 -1.31 9.74
CA GLN A 269 24.44 -0.60 8.53
C GLN A 269 25.83 0.06 8.65
N LYS A 270 26.46 0.01 9.84
CA LYS A 270 27.78 0.61 10.17
C LYS A 270 27.88 2.08 9.73
N ARG A 271 26.83 2.86 9.99
CA ARG A 271 26.77 4.27 9.57
C ARG A 271 26.02 5.14 10.57
N LYS A 272 26.31 6.47 10.48
CA LYS A 272 25.61 7.49 11.24
C LYS A 272 24.35 7.97 10.51
N PHE A 273 23.26 8.10 11.27
CA PHE A 273 22.05 8.78 10.85
C PHE A 273 21.91 10.09 11.64
N ILE A 274 21.43 11.11 10.97
CA ILE A 274 21.05 12.37 11.59
C ILE A 274 19.54 12.53 11.38
N PHE A 275 18.82 12.74 12.46
CA PHE A 275 17.38 12.99 12.43
C PHE A 275 17.06 14.38 12.91
N PHE A 276 16.12 15.06 12.24
CA PHE A 276 15.50 16.28 12.70
C PHE A 276 14.04 16.00 13.03
N THR A 277 13.56 16.54 14.15
CA THR A 277 12.18 16.37 14.61
C THR A 277 11.73 17.56 15.47
N ASN A 278 10.43 17.84 15.45
CA ASN A 278 9.78 18.75 16.41
C ASN A 278 9.22 18.00 17.63
N ALA A 279 9.29 16.67 17.68
CA ALA A 279 8.91 15.88 18.85
C ALA A 279 10.02 15.96 19.92
N LEU A 280 9.85 16.87 20.88
CA LEU A 280 10.88 17.18 21.88
C LEU A 280 10.84 16.22 23.08
N ASP A 281 9.69 15.60 23.35
CA ASP A 281 9.40 14.85 24.59
C ASP A 281 9.60 13.34 24.47
N ILE A 282 9.65 12.78 23.26
CA ILE A 282 9.89 11.34 23.07
C ILE A 282 11.39 11.00 23.23
N SER A 283 11.69 9.75 23.58
CA SER A 283 13.09 9.32 23.74
C SER A 283 13.85 9.36 22.39
N PRO A 284 15.17 9.64 22.37
CA PRO A 284 15.94 9.63 21.15
C PRO A 284 16.02 8.24 20.49
N MET A 285 15.93 7.17 21.29
CA MET A 285 15.82 5.80 20.76
C MET A 285 14.49 5.57 20.05
N MET A 286 13.36 6.11 20.59
CA MET A 286 12.07 6.06 19.90
C MET A 286 12.12 6.76 18.53
N VAL A 287 12.80 7.89 18.42
CA VAL A 287 12.98 8.55 17.09
C VAL A 287 13.73 7.65 16.12
N ALA A 288 14.78 6.96 16.57
CA ALA A 288 15.53 6.02 15.73
C ALA A 288 14.68 4.80 15.36
N GLU A 289 13.90 4.26 16.30
CA GLU A 289 12.99 3.13 16.07
C GLU A 289 11.88 3.48 15.08
N LEU A 290 11.25 4.62 15.23
CA LEU A 290 10.23 5.12 14.30
C LEU A 290 10.81 5.27 12.88
N TYR A 291 12.02 5.82 12.76
CA TYR A 291 12.68 5.93 11.46
C TYR A 291 13.07 4.54 10.88
N HIS A 292 13.51 3.62 11.71
CA HIS A 292 13.80 2.25 11.28
C HIS A 292 12.54 1.59 10.69
N ASN A 293 11.40 1.76 11.35
CA ASN A 293 10.12 1.21 10.88
C ASN A 293 9.62 1.81 9.56
N ARG A 294 10.14 2.98 9.13
CA ARG A 294 9.83 3.55 7.81
C ARG A 294 10.07 2.55 6.67
N TRP A 295 11.01 1.60 6.85
CA TRP A 295 11.30 0.59 5.85
C TRP A 295 10.09 -0.28 5.47
N GLN A 296 9.08 -0.39 6.31
CA GLN A 296 7.84 -1.12 6.00
C GLN A 296 7.15 -0.61 4.73
N ILE A 297 7.23 0.70 4.44
CA ILE A 297 6.65 1.26 3.20
C ILE A 297 7.40 0.77 1.95
N GLU A 298 8.71 0.57 2.03
CA GLU A 298 9.51 0.02 0.93
C GLU A 298 9.15 -1.45 0.66
N LEU A 299 8.89 -2.23 1.72
CA LEU A 299 8.37 -3.59 1.61
C LEU A 299 6.98 -3.61 0.97
N PHE A 300 6.10 -2.69 1.38
CA PHE A 300 4.79 -2.53 0.75
C PHE A 300 4.93 -2.23 -0.74
N PHE A 301 5.80 -1.30 -1.15
CA PHE A 301 6.03 -0.99 -2.57
C PHE A 301 6.61 -2.17 -3.35
N LYS A 302 7.55 -2.90 -2.77
CA LYS A 302 8.10 -4.12 -3.37
C LYS A 302 6.99 -5.12 -3.61
N TRP A 303 6.16 -5.33 -2.59
CA TRP A 303 5.01 -6.21 -2.65
C TRP A 303 4.00 -5.75 -3.71
N LEU A 304 3.62 -4.48 -3.71
CA LEU A 304 2.69 -3.88 -4.66
C LEU A 304 3.14 -4.10 -6.11
N LYS A 305 4.43 -3.89 -6.40
CA LYS A 305 5.00 -4.09 -7.73
C LYS A 305 5.09 -5.56 -8.15
N GLN A 306 5.34 -6.46 -7.22
CA GLN A 306 5.54 -7.88 -7.51
C GLN A 306 4.23 -8.66 -7.67
N HIS A 307 3.25 -8.37 -6.80
CA HIS A 307 2.08 -9.21 -6.63
C HIS A 307 0.80 -8.65 -7.20
N LEU A 308 0.66 -7.34 -7.32
CA LEU A 308 -0.54 -6.72 -7.84
C LEU A 308 -0.43 -6.28 -9.30
N LYS A 309 0.55 -6.82 -10.04
CA LYS A 309 0.70 -6.62 -11.50
C LYS A 309 0.63 -5.16 -11.97
N ILE A 310 0.98 -4.19 -11.08
CA ILE A 310 1.00 -2.78 -11.48
C ILE A 310 2.19 -2.40 -12.37
N LYS A 311 3.09 -3.35 -12.66
CA LYS A 311 4.15 -3.18 -13.67
C LYS A 311 3.64 -3.32 -15.12
N LYS A 312 2.52 -4.04 -15.33
CA LYS A 312 1.90 -4.23 -16.64
C LYS A 312 0.44 -3.81 -16.53
N PHE A 313 0.13 -2.60 -17.01
CA PHE A 313 -1.24 -2.13 -17.00
C PHE A 313 -2.07 -2.79 -18.11
N TRP A 314 -3.33 -3.03 -17.79
CA TRP A 314 -4.31 -3.67 -18.68
C TRP A 314 -5.03 -2.67 -19.59
N GLY A 315 -4.76 -1.38 -19.42
CA GLY A 315 -5.25 -0.29 -20.24
C GLY A 315 -4.23 0.85 -20.30
N GLU A 316 -4.33 1.67 -21.32
CA GLU A 316 -3.32 2.69 -21.65
C GLU A 316 -3.73 4.10 -21.21
N SER A 317 -5.03 4.34 -20.98
CA SER A 317 -5.51 5.62 -20.49
C SER A 317 -5.18 5.83 -19.01
N GLU A 318 -5.04 7.09 -18.61
CA GLU A 318 -4.84 7.46 -17.19
C GLU A 318 -5.95 6.89 -16.33
N ASN A 319 -7.20 6.96 -16.80
CA ASN A 319 -8.36 6.41 -16.10
C ASN A 319 -8.23 4.90 -15.84
N ALA A 320 -7.85 4.12 -16.87
CA ALA A 320 -7.67 2.68 -16.75
C ALA A 320 -6.54 2.31 -15.77
N VAL A 321 -5.45 3.07 -15.79
CA VAL A 321 -4.32 2.90 -14.88
C VAL A 321 -4.75 3.16 -13.43
N ARG A 322 -5.47 4.26 -13.18
CA ARG A 322 -6.01 4.59 -11.84
C ARG A 322 -6.96 3.51 -11.34
N ILE A 323 -7.92 3.07 -12.17
CA ILE A 323 -8.82 1.96 -11.82
C ILE A 323 -8.03 0.71 -11.40
N GLN A 324 -7.01 0.33 -12.16
CA GLN A 324 -6.22 -0.85 -11.84
C GLN A 324 -5.45 -0.71 -10.52
N ILE A 325 -4.86 0.47 -10.25
CA ILE A 325 -4.15 0.73 -9.00
C ILE A 325 -5.10 0.64 -7.81
N TYR A 326 -6.26 1.31 -7.86
CA TYR A 326 -7.22 1.28 -6.76
C TYR A 326 -7.85 -0.10 -6.56
N THR A 327 -8.06 -0.85 -7.64
CA THR A 327 -8.48 -2.27 -7.55
C THR A 327 -7.41 -3.12 -6.85
N ALA A 328 -6.14 -2.89 -7.15
CA ALA A 328 -5.02 -3.58 -6.51
C ALA A 328 -4.93 -3.27 -5.01
N ILE A 329 -5.09 -2.00 -4.65
CA ILE A 329 -5.14 -1.54 -3.24
C ILE A 329 -6.33 -2.17 -2.51
N THR A 330 -7.52 -2.18 -3.14
CA THR A 330 -8.71 -2.84 -2.60
C THR A 330 -8.45 -4.32 -2.32
N ALA A 331 -7.81 -5.04 -3.25
CA ALA A 331 -7.46 -6.44 -3.05
C ALA A 331 -6.49 -6.66 -1.88
N TYR A 332 -5.49 -5.79 -1.71
CA TYR A 332 -4.58 -5.83 -0.57
C TYR A 332 -5.30 -5.63 0.76
N CYS A 333 -6.07 -4.57 0.88
CA CYS A 333 -6.80 -4.24 2.10
C CYS A 333 -7.86 -5.30 2.43
N MET A 334 -8.54 -5.84 1.43
CA MET A 334 -9.44 -6.99 1.59
C MET A 334 -8.71 -8.18 2.20
N MET A 335 -7.53 -8.54 1.69
CA MET A 335 -6.74 -9.64 2.27
C MET A 335 -6.29 -9.36 3.70
N ALA A 336 -5.98 -8.10 4.03
CA ALA A 336 -5.65 -7.68 5.39
C ALA A 336 -6.87 -7.81 6.34
N ILE A 337 -8.07 -7.47 5.87
CA ILE A 337 -9.33 -7.68 6.60
C ILE A 337 -9.58 -9.17 6.84
N VAL A 338 -9.45 -10.00 5.80
CA VAL A 338 -9.61 -11.46 5.90
C VAL A 338 -8.63 -12.04 6.91
N GLN A 339 -7.35 -11.67 6.82
CA GLN A 339 -6.31 -12.11 7.74
C GLN A 339 -6.73 -11.86 9.20
N LYS A 340 -7.17 -10.64 9.49
CA LYS A 340 -7.52 -10.24 10.86
C LYS A 340 -8.84 -10.85 11.34
N LYS A 341 -9.90 -10.76 10.54
CA LYS A 341 -11.24 -11.26 10.91
C LYS A 341 -11.27 -12.79 11.07
N MET A 342 -10.42 -13.51 10.30
CA MET A 342 -10.32 -14.97 10.38
C MET A 342 -9.22 -15.46 11.33
N GLY A 343 -8.47 -14.56 11.99
CA GLY A 343 -7.39 -14.93 12.89
C GLY A 343 -6.24 -15.69 12.21
N ILE A 344 -5.98 -15.43 10.93
CA ILE A 344 -4.99 -16.16 10.14
C ILE A 344 -3.58 -15.70 10.50
N ASN A 345 -2.76 -16.61 11.03
CA ASN A 345 -1.37 -16.34 11.39
C ASN A 345 -0.42 -16.67 10.22
N ARG A 346 -0.66 -16.04 9.06
CA ARG A 346 0.21 -16.10 7.88
C ARG A 346 0.40 -14.69 7.33
N PRO A 347 1.58 -14.35 6.79
CA PRO A 347 1.78 -13.08 6.09
C PRO A 347 0.81 -12.95 4.91
N ILE A 348 0.35 -11.73 4.63
CA ILE A 348 -0.57 -11.45 3.49
C ILE A 348 0.03 -11.97 2.17
N TYR A 349 1.35 -11.91 2.02
CA TYR A 349 2.05 -12.45 0.87
C TYR A 349 1.78 -13.96 0.63
N GLU A 350 1.93 -14.78 1.66
CA GLU A 350 1.65 -16.22 1.56
C GLU A 350 0.17 -16.48 1.29
N MET A 351 -0.72 -15.71 1.93
CA MET A 351 -2.15 -15.83 1.68
C MET A 351 -2.49 -15.56 0.21
N LEU A 352 -1.89 -14.54 -0.40
CA LEU A 352 -2.09 -14.22 -1.81
C LEU A 352 -1.57 -15.31 -2.74
N GLN A 353 -0.46 -15.94 -2.41
CA GLN A 353 0.07 -17.08 -3.15
C GLN A 353 -0.94 -18.24 -3.15
N LEU A 354 -1.43 -18.63 -1.97
CA LEU A 354 -2.43 -19.68 -1.82
C LEU A 354 -3.73 -19.33 -2.56
N VAL A 355 -4.21 -18.09 -2.42
CA VAL A 355 -5.40 -17.60 -3.10
C VAL A 355 -5.22 -17.68 -4.63
N SER A 356 -4.05 -17.31 -5.14
CA SER A 356 -3.81 -17.24 -6.59
C SER A 356 -4.07 -18.54 -7.35
N VAL A 357 -3.88 -19.67 -6.69
CA VAL A 357 -4.10 -21.03 -7.25
C VAL A 357 -5.45 -21.62 -6.88
N SER A 358 -6.14 -21.09 -5.87
CA SER A 358 -7.33 -21.71 -5.27
C SER A 358 -8.64 -20.92 -5.51
N LEU A 359 -8.61 -19.79 -6.23
CA LEU A 359 -9.78 -18.90 -6.42
C LEU A 359 -11.05 -19.60 -6.89
N THR A 360 -10.89 -20.64 -7.71
CA THR A 360 -11.99 -21.39 -8.33
C THR A 360 -12.32 -22.71 -7.61
N GLU A 361 -11.74 -22.93 -6.45
CA GLU A 361 -12.01 -24.07 -5.60
C GLU A 361 -13.08 -23.74 -4.55
N LYS A 362 -13.78 -24.79 -4.08
CA LYS A 362 -14.80 -24.70 -3.02
C LYS A 362 -14.20 -25.08 -1.67
N THR A 363 -13.11 -24.45 -1.30
CA THR A 363 -12.37 -24.68 -0.04
C THR A 363 -12.68 -23.56 0.95
N SER A 364 -12.89 -23.89 2.22
CA SER A 364 -13.02 -22.87 3.28
C SER A 364 -11.68 -22.25 3.62
N PHE A 365 -11.67 -21.00 4.11
CA PHE A 365 -10.45 -20.30 4.51
C PHE A 365 -9.66 -21.02 5.60
N ASP A 366 -10.36 -21.68 6.56
CA ASP A 366 -9.71 -22.47 7.61
C ASP A 366 -8.84 -23.60 7.03
N LYS A 367 -9.33 -24.25 5.97
CA LYS A 367 -8.59 -25.30 5.25
C LYS A 367 -7.51 -24.71 4.36
N LEU A 368 -7.82 -23.63 3.65
CA LEU A 368 -6.89 -22.99 2.71
C LEU A 368 -5.65 -22.39 3.43
N PHE A 369 -5.88 -21.72 4.56
CA PHE A 369 -4.84 -21.02 5.29
C PHE A 369 -4.32 -21.77 6.52
N GLY A 370 -4.92 -22.90 6.88
CA GLY A 370 -4.45 -23.78 7.95
C GLY A 370 -3.03 -24.31 7.69
N LYS A 371 -2.33 -24.73 8.73
CA LYS A 371 -1.07 -25.46 8.54
C LYS A 371 -1.37 -26.78 7.83
N PRO A 372 -0.60 -27.21 6.82
CA PRO A 372 -0.78 -28.51 6.21
C PRO A 372 -0.58 -29.58 7.29
N ASN A 373 -1.57 -30.46 7.45
CA ASN A 373 -1.47 -31.64 8.31
C ASN A 373 -0.64 -32.67 7.53
N TYR A 374 0.67 -32.71 7.77
CA TYR A 374 1.57 -33.68 7.16
C TYR A 374 1.28 -35.15 7.53
N ASN A 375 0.37 -35.39 8.51
CA ASN A 375 -0.01 -36.74 8.92
C ASN A 375 -0.94 -37.46 7.93
N ILE A 376 -1.42 -36.82 6.86
CA ILE A 376 -2.33 -37.45 5.88
C ILE A 376 -1.55 -38.20 4.79
N VAL A 377 -0.25 -38.00 4.65
CA VAL A 377 0.55 -38.66 3.60
C VAL A 377 1.05 -40.03 4.02
N ASN A 378 1.10 -40.32 5.32
CA ASN A 378 1.59 -41.63 5.81
C ASN A 378 0.54 -42.76 5.81
N ASP A 379 -0.75 -42.46 5.53
CA ASP A 379 -1.78 -43.48 5.51
C ASP A 379 -2.02 -44.11 4.12
N LEU A 380 -1.24 -43.74 3.10
CA LEU A 380 -1.33 -44.28 1.74
C LEU A 380 -0.20 -45.29 1.37
N ASP A 381 0.79 -45.47 2.25
CA ASP A 381 1.86 -46.47 2.06
C ASP A 381 1.59 -47.78 2.81
N GLY A 382 0.34 -48.22 2.76
CA GLY A 382 -0.02 -49.60 3.05
C GLY A 382 0.18 -50.46 1.79
N SER A 383 1.35 -50.48 1.22
CA SER A 383 1.71 -51.45 0.18
C SER A 383 1.98 -52.79 0.85
N SER A 384 0.98 -53.68 0.79
CA SER A 384 1.19 -55.12 0.86
C SER A 384 2.20 -55.54 -0.21
N GLU A 385 3.38 -55.97 0.22
CA GLU A 385 4.32 -56.66 -0.65
C GLU A 385 3.64 -57.91 -1.25
N PRO A 386 3.72 -58.15 -2.55
CA PRO A 386 3.34 -59.43 -3.11
C PRO A 386 4.46 -60.42 -2.80
N SER A 387 4.17 -61.44 -2.00
CA SER A 387 5.04 -62.60 -1.81
C SER A 387 5.22 -63.30 -3.17
N LEU A 388 6.45 -63.32 -3.66
CA LEU A 388 6.89 -64.17 -4.72
C LEU A 388 7.06 -65.60 -4.19
N PHE A 389 6.26 -66.52 -4.75
CA PHE A 389 6.60 -67.89 -4.98
C PHE A 389 6.34 -68.24 -6.45
#